data_34f9f31c17683e9ab074f15e58f31d05
#
_entry.id   34f9f31c17683e9ab074f15e58f31d05
#
_cell.length_a   1.000
_cell.length_b   1.000
_cell.length_c   1.000
_cell.angle_alpha   90.00
_cell.angle_beta   90.00
_cell.angle_gamma   90.00
#
_symmetry.space_group_name_H-M   'P 1'
#
loop_
_entity.id
_entity.type
_entity.pdbx_description
1 polymer ?
#
loop_
_entity_poly.entity_id
_entity_poly.type
_entity_poly.pdbx_seq_one_letter_code
_entity_poly.pdbx_strand_id
1 'polypeptide(L)'
;MVSAPTMVASTIILSDLHLGRTTRAAVSPESIASLCEPFDRVVLNGDVYEAHHPALKERGTEAWLTLQDRLLAAGCDLIPIAGNHDAKAFDRRDLFLEEGLVWVTHGDVLDERIAPWRLSAKRMAKAWEEAASHMPI
;
A
#
# COMPACT_ATOMS: atom_id res chain seq x y z
N MET A 1 -5.30 28.87 -33.21
CA MET A 1 -4.94 27.52 -32.76
C MET A 1 -5.69 27.24 -31.48
N VAL A 2 -6.64 26.34 -31.49
CA VAL A 2 -7.29 25.86 -30.26
C VAL A 2 -6.29 24.88 -29.63
N SER A 3 -5.75 25.21 -28.45
CA SER A 3 -4.95 24.29 -27.65
C SER A 3 -5.79 23.04 -27.39
N ALA A 4 -5.26 21.86 -27.73
CA ALA A 4 -5.91 20.62 -27.34
C ALA A 4 -6.10 20.62 -25.82
N PRO A 5 -7.23 20.16 -25.29
CA PRO A 5 -7.44 20.07 -23.86
C PRO A 5 -6.34 19.20 -23.28
N THR A 6 -5.59 19.73 -22.31
CA THR A 6 -4.63 18.95 -21.54
C THR A 6 -5.44 17.89 -20.81
N MET A 7 -5.30 16.63 -21.24
CA MET A 7 -5.96 15.51 -20.56
C MET A 7 -5.39 15.44 -19.14
N VAL A 8 -6.25 15.70 -18.17
CA VAL A 8 -5.90 15.55 -16.75
C VAL A 8 -5.78 14.06 -16.48
N ALA A 9 -4.62 13.62 -16.01
CA ALA A 9 -4.39 12.21 -15.69
C ALA A 9 -5.35 11.76 -14.57
N SER A 10 -6.09 10.69 -14.81
CA SER A 10 -7.01 10.11 -13.83
C SER A 10 -6.22 9.35 -12.76
N THR A 11 -6.54 9.62 -11.48
CA THR A 11 -5.85 8.99 -10.35
C THR A 11 -6.85 8.24 -9.47
N ILE A 12 -6.54 6.99 -9.15
CA ILE A 12 -7.24 6.23 -8.10
C ILE A 12 -6.33 6.09 -6.88
N ILE A 13 -6.90 6.26 -5.68
CA ILE A 13 -6.20 6.09 -4.40
C ILE A 13 -6.92 4.97 -3.64
N LEU A 14 -6.18 3.91 -3.31
CA LEU A 14 -6.65 2.80 -2.48
C LEU A 14 -5.79 2.69 -1.24
N SER A 15 -6.35 2.18 -0.14
CA SER A 15 -5.67 1.99 1.13
C SER A 15 -6.04 0.64 1.73
N ASP A 16 -5.19 0.09 2.60
CA ASP A 16 -5.50 -1.07 3.45
C ASP A 16 -5.95 -2.32 2.66
N LEU A 17 -5.26 -2.63 1.58
CA LEU A 17 -5.56 -3.83 0.78
C LEU A 17 -5.22 -5.12 1.51
N HIS A 18 -4.19 -5.09 2.37
CA HIS A 18 -3.75 -6.23 3.17
C HIS A 18 -3.63 -7.53 2.36
N LEU A 19 -3.02 -7.45 1.18
CA LEU A 19 -2.81 -8.62 0.31
C LEU A 19 -2.08 -9.75 1.06
N GLY A 20 -2.53 -10.96 0.85
CA GLY A 20 -2.03 -12.14 1.54
C GLY A 20 -2.90 -12.61 2.71
N ARG A 21 -3.87 -11.82 3.18
CA ARG A 21 -4.85 -12.28 4.17
C ARG A 21 -5.70 -13.41 3.65
N THR A 22 -6.17 -14.26 4.59
CA THR A 22 -6.97 -15.47 4.30
C THR A 22 -8.42 -15.35 4.77
N THR A 23 -8.81 -14.20 5.25
CA THR A 23 -10.17 -13.93 5.76
C THR A 23 -11.19 -13.77 4.63
N ARG A 24 -12.49 -13.81 4.97
CA ARG A 24 -13.57 -13.54 3.99
C ARG A 24 -13.51 -12.14 3.36
N ALA A 25 -12.84 -11.20 4.02
CA ALA A 25 -12.63 -9.85 3.52
C ALA A 25 -11.36 -9.72 2.66
N ALA A 26 -10.63 -10.80 2.42
CA ALA A 26 -9.42 -10.79 1.59
C ALA A 26 -9.76 -10.42 0.15
N VAL A 27 -9.00 -9.49 -0.40
CA VAL A 27 -9.10 -9.08 -1.81
C VAL A 27 -8.06 -9.81 -2.64
N SER A 28 -8.38 -10.13 -3.88
CA SER A 28 -7.41 -10.73 -4.80
C SER A 28 -6.66 -9.64 -5.56
N PRO A 29 -5.36 -9.85 -5.89
CA PRO A 29 -4.60 -8.91 -6.69
C PRO A 29 -5.20 -8.71 -8.08
N GLU A 30 -5.85 -9.72 -8.66
CA GLU A 30 -6.52 -9.64 -9.96
C GLU A 30 -7.73 -8.71 -9.92
N SER A 31 -8.53 -8.78 -8.86
CA SER A 31 -9.69 -7.90 -8.70
C SER A 31 -9.27 -6.45 -8.53
N ILE A 32 -8.22 -6.20 -7.75
CA ILE A 32 -7.67 -4.85 -7.57
C ILE A 32 -7.07 -4.33 -8.87
N ALA A 33 -6.30 -5.15 -9.58
CA ALA A 33 -5.75 -4.75 -10.87
C ALA A 33 -6.86 -4.35 -11.85
N SER A 34 -7.91 -5.16 -12.00
CA SER A 34 -9.04 -4.87 -12.89
C SER A 34 -9.76 -3.56 -12.53
N LEU A 35 -9.82 -3.22 -11.23
CA LEU A 35 -10.36 -1.94 -10.77
C LEU A 35 -9.46 -0.76 -11.15
N CYS A 36 -8.14 -0.95 -11.08
CA CYS A 36 -7.15 0.11 -11.24
C CYS A 36 -6.72 0.35 -12.70
N GLU A 37 -6.71 -0.68 -13.54
CA GLU A 37 -6.24 -0.62 -14.93
C GLU A 37 -6.82 0.53 -15.78
N PRO A 38 -8.08 1.00 -15.57
CA PRO A 38 -8.63 2.15 -16.31
C PRO A 38 -8.01 3.51 -15.95
N PHE A 39 -7.20 3.59 -14.87
CA PHE A 39 -6.63 4.85 -14.38
C PHE A 39 -5.20 5.03 -14.85
N ASP A 40 -4.81 6.30 -15.13
CA ASP A 40 -3.44 6.64 -15.53
C ASP A 40 -2.46 6.49 -14.37
N ARG A 41 -2.93 6.79 -13.13
CA ARG A 41 -2.14 6.70 -11.91
C ARG A 41 -2.87 5.91 -10.83
N VAL A 42 -2.13 5.06 -10.14
CA VAL A 42 -2.60 4.26 -9.02
C VAL A 42 -1.76 4.55 -7.80
N VAL A 43 -2.37 5.11 -6.77
CA VAL A 43 -1.73 5.35 -5.46
C VAL A 43 -2.22 4.30 -4.48
N LEU A 44 -1.31 3.51 -3.94
CA LEU A 44 -1.60 2.53 -2.89
C LEU A 44 -1.13 3.11 -1.55
N ASN A 45 -2.10 3.60 -0.76
CA ASN A 45 -1.86 4.43 0.42
C ASN A 45 -1.69 3.61 1.70
N GLY A 46 -0.64 2.79 1.74
CA GLY A 46 -0.23 2.02 2.92
C GLY A 46 -1.02 0.73 3.15
N ASP A 47 -0.41 -0.16 3.92
CA ASP A 47 -0.95 -1.48 4.25
C ASP A 47 -1.39 -2.26 2.99
N VAL A 48 -0.51 -2.22 1.97
CA VAL A 48 -0.75 -2.86 0.68
C VAL A 48 -0.73 -4.37 0.84
N TYR A 49 0.23 -4.90 1.61
CA TYR A 49 0.33 -6.34 1.87
C TYR A 49 0.89 -6.65 3.26
N GLU A 50 0.73 -7.88 3.71
CA GLU A 50 1.14 -8.35 5.03
C GLU A 50 2.65 -8.63 5.10
N ALA A 51 3.48 -7.62 4.90
CA ALA A 51 4.94 -7.76 4.85
C ALA A 51 5.58 -8.06 6.21
N HIS A 52 4.94 -7.66 7.31
CA HIS A 52 5.48 -7.80 8.67
C HIS A 52 5.01 -9.07 9.39
N HIS A 53 3.94 -9.71 8.92
CA HIS A 53 3.37 -10.91 9.55
C HIS A 53 4.12 -12.17 9.10
N PRO A 54 4.84 -12.89 9.99
CA PRO A 54 5.71 -14.00 9.60
C PRO A 54 5.01 -15.09 8.77
N ALA A 55 3.77 -15.44 9.13
CA ALA A 55 3.01 -16.50 8.46
C ALA A 55 2.34 -16.04 7.13
N LEU A 56 2.18 -14.74 6.91
CA LEU A 56 1.50 -14.20 5.72
C LEU A 56 2.45 -13.51 4.74
N LYS A 57 3.70 -13.27 5.14
CA LYS A 57 4.67 -12.49 4.37
C LYS A 57 4.92 -13.04 2.97
N GLU A 58 5.15 -14.33 2.84
CA GLU A 58 5.42 -14.98 1.55
C GLU A 58 4.23 -14.79 0.61
N ARG A 59 3.04 -15.18 1.06
CA ARG A 59 1.80 -15.02 0.30
C ARG A 59 1.47 -13.56 -0.03
N GLY A 60 1.71 -12.65 0.92
CA GLY A 60 1.53 -11.22 0.72
C GLY A 60 2.48 -10.67 -0.34
N THR A 61 3.73 -11.11 -0.32
CA THR A 61 4.73 -10.72 -1.32
C THR A 61 4.35 -11.23 -2.72
N GLU A 62 3.91 -12.47 -2.86
CA GLU A 62 3.45 -13.03 -4.14
C GLU A 62 2.25 -12.24 -4.69
N ALA A 63 1.27 -11.96 -3.84
CA ALA A 63 0.09 -11.19 -4.23
C ALA A 63 0.44 -9.75 -4.62
N TRP A 64 1.37 -9.11 -3.91
CA TRP A 64 1.90 -7.80 -4.26
C TRP A 64 2.58 -7.81 -5.63
N LEU A 65 3.48 -8.76 -5.88
CA LEU A 65 4.18 -8.86 -7.16
C LEU A 65 3.21 -9.10 -8.32
N THR A 66 2.18 -9.92 -8.13
CA THR A 66 1.13 -10.15 -9.12
C THR A 66 0.38 -8.85 -9.45
N LEU A 67 0.01 -8.06 -8.44
CA LEU A 67 -0.66 -6.77 -8.62
C LEU A 67 0.25 -5.78 -9.35
N GLN A 68 1.50 -5.66 -8.89
CA GLN A 68 2.50 -4.77 -9.47
C GLN A 68 2.72 -5.06 -10.96
N ASP A 69 2.95 -6.32 -11.31
CA ASP A 69 3.21 -6.73 -12.69
C ASP A 69 2.02 -6.39 -13.61
N ARG A 70 0.80 -6.62 -13.14
CA ARG A 70 -0.41 -6.30 -13.92
C ARG A 70 -0.59 -4.81 -14.14
N LEU A 71 -0.41 -3.98 -13.10
CA LEU A 71 -0.57 -2.53 -13.21
C LEU A 71 0.52 -1.90 -14.09
N LEU A 72 1.76 -2.36 -13.98
CA LEU A 72 2.85 -1.91 -14.83
C LEU A 72 2.63 -2.33 -16.30
N ALA A 73 2.15 -3.55 -16.53
CA ALA A 73 1.81 -4.02 -17.88
C ALA A 73 0.65 -3.24 -18.52
N ALA A 74 -0.29 -2.75 -17.69
CA ALA A 74 -1.37 -1.86 -18.12
C ALA A 74 -0.91 -0.41 -18.39
N GLY A 75 0.33 -0.07 -18.05
CA GLY A 75 0.90 1.28 -18.23
C GLY A 75 0.52 2.28 -17.14
N CYS A 76 0.03 1.81 -15.99
CA CYS A 76 -0.29 2.67 -14.86
C CYS A 76 0.98 3.25 -14.22
N ASP A 77 0.93 4.54 -13.84
CA ASP A 77 1.91 5.16 -12.94
C ASP A 77 1.61 4.70 -11.51
N LEU A 78 2.34 3.69 -11.03
CA LEU A 78 2.10 3.03 -9.75
C LEU A 78 2.94 3.65 -8.63
N ILE A 79 2.27 4.18 -7.61
CA ILE A 79 2.89 4.85 -6.47
C ILE A 79 2.47 4.16 -5.17
N PRO A 80 3.27 3.20 -4.64
CA PRO A 80 3.03 2.62 -3.33
C PRO A 80 3.56 3.54 -2.22
N ILE A 81 2.77 3.69 -1.16
CA ILE A 81 3.09 4.38 0.08
C ILE A 81 3.13 3.34 1.19
N ALA A 82 4.11 3.40 2.07
CA ALA A 82 4.23 2.48 3.19
C ALA A 82 3.21 2.81 4.29
N GLY A 83 2.56 1.78 4.81
CA GLY A 83 1.80 1.81 6.05
C GLY A 83 2.57 1.15 7.20
N ASN A 84 1.88 0.79 8.28
CA ASN A 84 2.52 0.12 9.41
C ASN A 84 2.70 -1.39 9.20
N HIS A 85 1.88 -2.04 8.37
CA HIS A 85 2.01 -3.46 8.03
C HIS A 85 3.11 -3.74 7.00
N ASP A 86 3.48 -2.77 6.19
CA ASP A 86 4.50 -2.87 5.14
C ASP A 86 5.57 -1.78 5.24
N ALA A 87 5.83 -1.32 6.45
CA ALA A 87 6.69 -0.17 6.78
C ALA A 87 8.11 -0.22 6.19
N LYS A 88 8.64 -1.42 5.92
CA LYS A 88 9.97 -1.63 5.35
C LYS A 88 9.92 -2.01 3.85
N ALA A 89 8.73 -2.14 3.29
CA ALA A 89 8.55 -2.58 1.91
C ALA A 89 8.65 -1.45 0.90
N PHE A 90 8.31 -0.23 1.33
CA PHE A 90 8.28 0.95 0.48
C PHE A 90 9.01 2.11 1.17
N ASP A 91 9.72 2.92 0.38
CA ASP A 91 10.48 4.07 0.90
C ASP A 91 9.60 5.29 1.12
N ARG A 92 8.53 5.42 0.33
CA ARG A 92 7.64 6.57 0.37
C ARG A 92 6.65 6.46 1.53
N ARG A 93 6.47 7.56 2.28
CA ARG A 93 5.54 7.66 3.41
C ARG A 93 4.34 8.56 3.15
N ASP A 94 4.44 9.41 2.15
CA ASP A 94 3.40 10.34 1.75
C ASP A 94 3.56 10.76 0.28
N LEU A 95 2.57 11.45 -0.22
CA LEU A 95 2.56 12.01 -1.57
C LEU A 95 1.77 13.32 -1.57
N PHE A 96 2.29 14.33 -2.26
CA PHE A 96 1.55 15.54 -2.56
C PHE A 96 1.08 15.50 -4.02
N LEU A 97 -0.19 15.78 -4.21
CA LEU A 97 -0.84 15.89 -5.51
C LEU A 97 -1.35 17.33 -5.71
N GLU A 98 -1.76 17.68 -6.93
CA GLU A 98 -2.36 18.96 -7.27
C GLU A 98 -1.53 20.15 -6.74
N GLU A 99 -0.26 20.19 -7.09
CA GLU A 99 0.67 21.25 -6.67
C GLU A 99 0.74 21.44 -5.14
N GLY A 100 0.51 20.37 -4.38
CA GLY A 100 0.56 20.37 -2.92
C GLY A 100 -0.79 20.63 -2.23
N LEU A 101 -1.87 20.75 -2.98
CA LEU A 101 -3.22 20.93 -2.42
C LEU A 101 -3.79 19.67 -1.79
N VAL A 102 -3.32 18.48 -2.24
CA VAL A 102 -3.76 17.19 -1.70
C VAL A 102 -2.56 16.48 -1.09
N TRP A 103 -2.63 16.22 0.19
CA TRP A 103 -1.64 15.40 0.91
C TRP A 103 -2.21 14.01 1.17
N VAL A 104 -1.54 12.99 0.62
CA VAL A 104 -1.90 11.58 0.77
C VAL A 104 -0.90 10.92 1.72
N THR A 105 -1.39 10.34 2.79
CA THR A 105 -0.59 9.59 3.77
C THR A 105 -1.45 8.50 4.39
N HIS A 106 -0.82 7.39 4.79
CA HIS A 106 -1.52 6.29 5.47
C HIS A 106 -1.99 6.69 6.88
N GLY A 107 -1.31 7.66 7.49
CA GLY A 107 -1.71 8.20 8.80
C GLY A 107 -1.00 7.54 9.99
N ASP A 108 -0.30 6.42 9.83
CA ASP A 108 0.53 5.79 10.87
C ASP A 108 1.61 6.75 11.39
N VAL A 109 2.06 7.65 10.54
CA VAL A 109 3.03 8.70 10.87
C VAL A 109 2.48 9.73 11.88
N LEU A 110 1.18 9.83 12.04
CA LEU A 110 0.51 10.76 12.95
C LEU A 110 0.20 10.13 14.31
N ASP A 111 0.27 8.81 14.44
CA ASP A 111 0.02 8.10 15.71
C ASP A 111 1.32 7.95 16.50
N GLU A 112 1.38 8.53 17.70
CA GLU A 112 2.55 8.48 18.57
C GLU A 112 3.01 7.06 18.94
N ARG A 113 2.12 6.08 18.89
CA ARG A 113 2.40 4.68 19.25
C ARG A 113 3.09 3.93 18.14
N ILE A 114 2.76 4.22 16.88
CA ILE A 114 3.21 3.46 15.72
C ILE A 114 4.02 4.28 14.71
N ALA A 115 4.15 5.60 14.92
CA ALA A 115 4.97 6.45 14.06
C ALA A 115 6.41 5.89 13.93
N PRO A 116 6.93 5.67 12.70
CA PRO A 116 8.14 4.86 12.48
C PRO A 116 9.42 5.42 13.11
N TRP A 117 9.45 6.71 13.45
CA TRP A 117 10.58 7.34 14.14
C TRP A 117 10.53 7.18 15.67
N ARG A 118 9.44 6.70 16.24
CA ARG A 118 9.29 6.53 17.69
C ARG A 118 9.92 5.22 18.17
N LEU A 119 10.57 5.27 19.34
CA LEU A 119 11.11 4.08 19.97
C LEU A 119 10.01 3.09 20.37
N SER A 120 8.83 3.62 20.76
CA SER A 120 7.63 2.83 21.05
C SER A 120 7.17 1.99 19.86
N ALA A 121 7.17 2.56 18.66
CA ALA A 121 6.80 1.84 17.43
C ALA A 121 7.76 0.67 17.16
N LYS A 122 9.05 0.85 17.33
CA LYS A 122 10.06 -0.22 17.19
C LYS A 122 9.84 -1.35 18.19
N ARG A 123 9.51 -1.01 19.45
CA ARG A 123 9.20 -2.00 20.49
C ARG A 123 7.91 -2.75 20.20
N MET A 124 6.88 -2.04 19.75
CA MET A 124 5.60 -2.65 19.36
C MET A 124 5.75 -3.58 18.15
N ALA A 125 6.49 -3.15 17.12
CA ALA A 125 6.75 -3.98 15.95
C ALA A 125 7.46 -5.28 16.33
N LYS A 126 8.48 -5.21 17.20
CA LYS A 126 9.17 -6.40 17.71
C LYS A 126 8.25 -7.32 18.53
N ALA A 127 7.48 -6.75 19.45
CA ALA A 127 6.52 -7.52 20.25
C ALA A 127 5.44 -8.17 19.37
N TRP A 128 5.00 -7.49 18.32
CA TRP A 128 4.07 -8.03 17.33
C TRP A 128 4.69 -9.20 16.53
N GLU A 129 5.89 -9.04 16.04
CA GLU A 129 6.60 -10.11 15.31
C GLU A 129 6.74 -11.39 16.18
N GLU A 130 7.08 -11.22 17.47
CA GLU A 130 7.16 -12.30 18.44
C GLU A 130 5.78 -12.96 18.70
N ALA A 131 4.75 -12.17 18.91
CA ALA A 131 3.40 -12.68 19.14
C ALA A 131 2.81 -13.37 17.89
N ALA A 132 2.94 -12.74 16.72
CA ALA A 132 2.41 -13.24 15.46
C ALA A 132 3.03 -14.59 15.03
N SER A 133 4.28 -14.85 15.41
CA SER A 133 4.94 -16.13 15.14
C SER A 133 4.28 -17.33 15.84
N HIS A 134 3.47 -17.06 16.88
CA HIS A 134 2.77 -18.09 17.67
C HIS A 134 1.25 -18.10 17.43
N MET A 135 0.74 -17.18 16.58
CA MET A 135 -0.69 -17.14 16.26
C MET A 135 -1.04 -18.15 15.17
N PRO A 136 -2.15 -18.89 15.29
CA PRO A 136 -2.69 -19.69 14.19
C PRO A 136 -3.16 -18.75 13.07
N ILE A 137 -2.97 -19.18 11.83
CA ILE A 137 -3.42 -18.48 10.62
C ILE A 137 -4.94 -18.62 10.49
#